data_06545904c7ea7e484564ac6cd592a429
#
_entry.id   06545904c7ea7e484564ac6cd592a429
#
_cell.length_a   1.000
_cell.length_b   1.000
_cell.length_c   1.000
_cell.angle_alpha   90.00
_cell.angle_beta   90.00
_cell.angle_gamma   90.00
#
_symmetry.space_group_name_H-M   'P 1'
#
loop_
_entity.id
_entity.type
_entity.pdbx_description
1 polymer ?
#
loop_
_entity_poly.entity_id
_entity_poly.type
_entity_poly.pdbx_seq_one_letter_code
_entity_poly.pdbx_strand_id
1 'polypeptide(L)'
;MRIVKNGDVHVSAPLLLSRKKIEQFIEKHRDWIEKAHLRRIETEQKRKEFYERLPLKRRSERSEAVQRLDAKVRPLLAYHAPKMGVNPSEITYKATTSRWGMCNSRTKQICFSLYLLLLPDWCIEHVVVHELAHLKEANHGPRFYALMDQHFPMWKEARKTTAKMVI
;
A
#
# COMPACT_ATOMS: atom_id res chain seq x y z
N MET A 1 21.89 -12.02 -1.56
CA MET A 1 20.92 -12.88 -2.27
C MET A 1 19.50 -12.39 -1.99
N ARG A 2 18.62 -12.33 -3.02
CA ARG A 2 17.21 -11.95 -2.89
C ARG A 2 16.37 -12.65 -3.97
N ILE A 3 15.10 -12.89 -3.70
CA ILE A 3 14.16 -13.36 -4.72
C ILE A 3 13.46 -12.13 -5.33
N VAL A 4 13.47 -12.01 -6.66
CA VAL A 4 12.84 -10.91 -7.40
C VAL A 4 11.39 -11.25 -7.78
N LYS A 5 10.64 -10.27 -8.31
CA LYS A 5 9.19 -10.40 -8.55
C LYS A 5 8.79 -11.58 -9.45
N ASN A 6 9.59 -11.95 -10.42
CA ASN A 6 9.34 -13.10 -11.32
C ASN A 6 9.71 -14.46 -10.69
N GLY A 7 10.19 -14.50 -9.45
CA GLY A 7 10.60 -15.73 -8.78
C GLY A 7 12.10 -16.03 -8.90
N ASP A 8 12.85 -15.33 -9.74
CA ASP A 8 14.29 -15.59 -9.91
C ASP A 8 15.08 -15.23 -8.66
N VAL A 9 16.16 -15.96 -8.43
CA VAL A 9 17.11 -15.72 -7.34
C VAL A 9 18.25 -14.84 -7.86
N HIS A 10 18.31 -13.60 -7.37
CA HIS A 10 19.43 -12.72 -7.67
C HIS A 10 20.50 -12.83 -6.59
N VAL A 11 21.71 -13.18 -7.01
CA VAL A 11 22.89 -13.22 -6.16
C VAL A 11 23.83 -12.10 -6.58
N SER A 12 24.14 -11.16 -5.67
CA SER A 12 25.17 -10.16 -5.88
C SER A 12 26.48 -10.67 -5.28
N ALA A 13 27.54 -10.69 -6.08
CA ALA A 13 28.86 -11.14 -5.68
C ALA A 13 29.93 -10.14 -6.14
N PRO A 14 31.08 -10.03 -5.42
CA PRO A 14 32.24 -9.27 -5.90
C PRO A 14 32.73 -9.79 -7.25
N LEU A 15 33.24 -8.89 -8.10
CA LEU A 15 33.71 -9.22 -9.46
C LEU A 15 34.79 -10.30 -9.50
N LEU A 16 35.64 -10.39 -8.46
CA LEU A 16 36.70 -11.35 -8.36
C LEU A 16 36.32 -12.71 -7.77
N LEU A 17 35.04 -12.89 -7.42
CA LEU A 17 34.56 -14.15 -6.87
C LEU A 17 34.37 -15.18 -7.99
N SER A 18 35.00 -16.35 -7.86
CA SER A 18 34.88 -17.41 -8.86
C SER A 18 33.44 -17.96 -8.92
N ARG A 19 33.01 -18.32 -10.12
CA ARG A 19 31.69 -18.92 -10.38
C ARG A 19 31.43 -20.14 -9.48
N LYS A 20 32.45 -20.99 -9.29
CA LYS A 20 32.37 -22.17 -8.41
C LYS A 20 31.98 -21.83 -6.97
N LYS A 21 32.53 -20.73 -6.43
CA LYS A 21 32.19 -20.27 -5.07
C LYS A 21 30.74 -19.72 -5.00
N ILE A 22 30.26 -19.09 -6.05
CA ILE A 22 28.88 -18.62 -6.13
C ILE A 22 27.92 -19.82 -6.18
N GLU A 23 28.21 -20.82 -6.97
CA GLU A 23 27.40 -22.05 -7.07
C GLU A 23 27.36 -22.80 -5.73
N GLN A 24 28.49 -22.95 -5.06
CA GLN A 24 28.56 -23.52 -3.71
C GLN A 24 27.74 -22.72 -2.69
N PHE A 25 27.77 -21.41 -2.78
CA PHE A 25 26.95 -20.53 -1.92
C PHE A 25 25.45 -20.74 -2.17
N ILE A 26 25.03 -20.82 -3.43
CA ILE A 26 23.63 -21.07 -3.79
C ILE A 26 23.19 -22.45 -3.28
N GLU A 27 24.00 -23.48 -3.49
CA GLU A 27 23.71 -24.83 -3.03
C GLU A 27 23.57 -24.90 -1.50
N LYS A 28 24.48 -24.26 -0.76
CA LYS A 28 24.39 -24.16 0.70
C LYS A 28 23.11 -23.48 1.20
N HIS A 29 22.47 -22.63 0.36
CA HIS A 29 21.27 -21.89 0.72
C HIS A 29 20.02 -22.38 -0.01
N ARG A 30 20.05 -23.59 -0.59
CA ARG A 30 18.92 -24.19 -1.33
C ARG A 30 17.64 -24.22 -0.51
N ASP A 31 17.71 -24.70 0.72
CA ASP A 31 16.56 -24.76 1.64
C ASP A 31 15.95 -23.38 1.92
N TRP A 32 16.82 -22.36 2.05
CA TRP A 32 16.35 -20.99 2.23
C TRP A 32 15.62 -20.48 0.98
N ILE A 33 16.16 -20.78 -0.20
CA ILE A 33 15.55 -20.41 -1.49
C ILE A 33 14.17 -21.07 -1.62
N GLU A 34 14.05 -22.35 -1.38
CA GLU A 34 12.78 -23.09 -1.44
C GLU A 34 11.75 -22.53 -0.46
N LYS A 35 12.13 -22.35 0.80
CA LYS A 35 11.27 -21.75 1.81
C LYS A 35 10.81 -20.32 1.43
N ALA A 36 11.69 -19.53 0.85
CA ALA A 36 11.38 -18.18 0.43
C ALA A 36 10.45 -18.17 -0.81
N HIS A 37 10.60 -19.12 -1.73
CA HIS A 37 9.66 -19.33 -2.84
C HIS A 37 8.26 -19.72 -2.33
N LEU A 38 8.17 -20.72 -1.47
CA LEU A 38 6.90 -21.16 -0.89
C LEU A 38 6.17 -20.03 -0.17
N ARG A 39 6.87 -19.29 0.71
CA ARG A 39 6.30 -18.12 1.41
C ARG A 39 5.77 -17.07 0.43
N ARG A 40 6.47 -16.87 -0.68
CA ARG A 40 6.04 -15.92 -1.69
C ARG A 40 4.76 -16.36 -2.40
N ILE A 41 4.70 -17.64 -2.84
CA ILE A 41 3.51 -18.20 -3.46
C ILE A 41 2.31 -18.08 -2.52
N GLU A 42 2.49 -18.44 -1.26
CA GLU A 42 1.45 -18.32 -0.22
C GLU A 42 1.00 -16.84 -0.04
N THR A 43 1.97 -15.92 0.01
CA THR A 43 1.67 -14.47 0.15
C THR A 43 0.90 -13.95 -1.06
N GLU A 44 1.28 -14.33 -2.29
CA GLU A 44 0.57 -13.93 -3.50
C GLU A 44 -0.83 -14.54 -3.58
N GLN A 45 -1.00 -15.79 -3.14
CA GLN A 45 -2.30 -16.44 -3.06
C GLN A 45 -3.22 -15.69 -2.08
N LYS A 46 -2.78 -15.44 -0.85
CA LYS A 46 -3.53 -14.67 0.16
C LYS A 46 -3.90 -13.28 -0.34
N ARG A 47 -2.95 -12.63 -1.03
CA ARG A 47 -3.19 -11.32 -1.61
C ARG A 47 -4.26 -11.36 -2.71
N LYS A 48 -4.22 -12.35 -3.58
CA LYS A 48 -5.23 -12.55 -4.63
C LYS A 48 -6.61 -12.77 -4.00
N GLU A 49 -6.73 -13.71 -3.05
CA GLU A 49 -7.96 -13.99 -2.33
C GLU A 49 -8.52 -12.74 -1.61
N PHE A 50 -7.64 -11.94 -1.01
CA PHE A 50 -8.06 -10.68 -0.37
C PHE A 50 -8.74 -9.74 -1.36
N TYR A 51 -8.15 -9.50 -2.54
CA TYR A 51 -8.72 -8.59 -3.52
C TYR A 51 -9.94 -9.16 -4.25
N GLU A 52 -10.03 -10.49 -4.41
CA GLU A 52 -11.20 -11.16 -5.00
C GLU A 52 -12.48 -11.01 -4.16
N ARG A 53 -12.37 -10.66 -2.88
CA ARG A 53 -13.51 -10.35 -2.00
C ARG A 53 -14.31 -9.12 -2.45
N LEU A 54 -13.73 -8.25 -3.27
CA LEU A 54 -14.40 -7.10 -3.88
C LEU A 54 -14.34 -7.24 -5.41
N PRO A 55 -15.37 -7.77 -6.05
CA PRO A 55 -15.41 -7.88 -7.51
C PRO A 55 -15.54 -6.49 -8.13
N LEU A 56 -14.61 -6.15 -9.04
CA LEU A 56 -14.56 -4.89 -9.76
C LEU A 56 -14.40 -5.10 -11.27
N LYS A 57 -14.89 -6.23 -11.78
CA LYS A 57 -14.75 -6.60 -13.20
C LYS A 57 -15.74 -5.81 -14.07
N ARG A 58 -16.99 -5.69 -13.63
CA ARG A 58 -18.05 -5.01 -14.36
C ARG A 58 -18.06 -3.50 -14.07
N ARG A 59 -18.54 -2.71 -15.01
CA ARG A 59 -18.68 -1.25 -14.84
C ARG A 59 -19.65 -0.90 -13.71
N SER A 60 -20.75 -1.63 -13.59
CA SER A 60 -21.73 -1.45 -12.50
C SER A 60 -21.11 -1.68 -11.12
N GLU A 61 -20.34 -2.77 -10.95
CA GLU A 61 -19.64 -3.09 -9.70
C GLU A 61 -18.67 -1.97 -9.29
N ARG A 62 -17.94 -1.41 -10.26
CA ARG A 62 -17.04 -0.27 -10.01
C ARG A 62 -17.81 0.99 -9.64
N SER A 63 -18.93 1.28 -10.31
CA SER A 63 -19.77 2.45 -10.01
C SER A 63 -20.35 2.37 -8.61
N GLU A 64 -20.85 1.21 -8.20
CA GLU A 64 -21.33 0.98 -6.83
C GLU A 64 -20.21 1.12 -5.80
N ALA A 65 -19.06 0.53 -6.07
CA ALA A 65 -17.88 0.63 -5.19
C ALA A 65 -17.43 2.08 -5.03
N VAL A 66 -17.46 2.89 -6.10
CA VAL A 66 -17.16 4.33 -6.04
C VAL A 66 -18.13 5.03 -5.10
N GLN A 67 -19.45 4.83 -5.27
CA GLN A 67 -20.45 5.45 -4.41
C GLN A 67 -20.28 5.08 -2.93
N ARG A 68 -20.07 3.79 -2.66
CA ARG A 68 -19.83 3.26 -1.29
C ARG A 68 -18.58 3.85 -0.65
N LEU A 69 -17.48 3.94 -1.40
CA LEU A 69 -16.23 4.49 -0.87
C LEU A 69 -16.32 6.01 -0.71
N ASP A 70 -16.91 6.71 -1.67
CA ASP A 70 -17.13 8.16 -1.63
C ASP A 70 -17.95 8.55 -0.39
N ALA A 71 -19.00 7.80 -0.08
CA ALA A 71 -19.82 8.00 1.12
C ALA A 71 -19.03 7.87 2.44
N LYS A 72 -17.94 7.07 2.46
CA LYS A 72 -17.02 6.95 3.61
C LYS A 72 -15.94 8.03 3.62
N VAL A 73 -15.35 8.33 2.47
CA VAL A 73 -14.21 9.23 2.34
C VAL A 73 -14.61 10.70 2.47
N ARG A 74 -15.73 11.12 1.90
CA ARG A 74 -16.15 12.55 1.94
C ARG A 74 -16.34 13.11 3.34
N PRO A 75 -17.02 12.44 4.28
CA PRO A 75 -17.12 12.93 5.65
C PRO A 75 -15.75 13.07 6.33
N LEU A 76 -14.84 12.12 6.09
CA LEU A 76 -13.48 12.16 6.63
C LEU A 76 -12.67 13.34 6.06
N LEU A 77 -12.78 13.60 4.76
CA LEU A 77 -12.17 14.76 4.12
C LEU A 77 -12.74 16.06 4.70
N ALA A 78 -14.07 16.16 4.83
CA ALA A 78 -14.73 17.34 5.40
C ALA A 78 -14.30 17.62 6.84
N TYR A 79 -14.00 16.58 7.61
CA TYR A 79 -13.53 16.71 8.99
C TYR A 79 -12.04 17.06 9.10
N HIS A 80 -11.18 16.33 8.35
CA HIS A 80 -9.73 16.45 8.52
C HIS A 80 -9.09 17.56 7.69
N ALA A 81 -9.54 17.81 6.47
CA ALA A 81 -8.90 18.78 5.57
C ALA A 81 -8.87 20.21 6.14
N PRO A 82 -9.97 20.76 6.72
CA PRO A 82 -9.94 22.07 7.36
C PRO A 82 -9.00 22.11 8.59
N LYS A 83 -9.02 21.06 9.42
CA LYS A 83 -8.15 20.96 10.59
C LYS A 83 -6.66 20.91 10.23
N MET A 84 -6.36 20.27 9.11
CA MET A 84 -5.01 20.22 8.56
C MET A 84 -4.65 21.48 7.74
N GLY A 85 -5.60 22.39 7.48
CA GLY A 85 -5.39 23.58 6.67
C GLY A 85 -5.02 23.24 5.23
N VAL A 86 -5.62 22.21 4.66
CA VAL A 86 -5.41 21.77 3.27
C VAL A 86 -6.75 21.69 2.53
N ASN A 87 -6.69 21.82 1.20
CA ASN A 87 -7.87 21.71 0.34
C ASN A 87 -7.52 20.91 -0.92
N PRO A 88 -7.91 19.64 -1.00
CA PRO A 88 -7.77 18.86 -2.21
C PRO A 88 -8.57 19.48 -3.36
N SER A 89 -7.98 19.54 -4.56
CA SER A 89 -8.66 20.08 -5.75
C SER A 89 -9.62 19.08 -6.39
N GLU A 90 -9.27 17.79 -6.31
CA GLU A 90 -10.03 16.71 -6.91
C GLU A 90 -9.83 15.40 -6.14
N ILE A 91 -10.91 14.65 -6.01
CA ILE A 91 -10.88 13.29 -5.43
C ILE A 91 -11.31 12.30 -6.50
N THR A 92 -10.49 11.29 -6.74
CA THR A 92 -10.77 10.22 -7.72
C THR A 92 -10.63 8.84 -7.08
N TYR A 93 -11.22 7.82 -7.72
CA TYR A 93 -11.21 6.44 -7.25
C TYR A 93 -10.77 5.50 -8.37
N LYS A 94 -9.85 4.56 -8.08
CA LYS A 94 -9.34 3.59 -9.06
C LYS A 94 -9.26 2.19 -8.45
N ALA A 95 -9.50 1.16 -9.26
CA ALA A 95 -9.24 -0.22 -8.88
C ALA A 95 -7.75 -0.51 -9.00
N THR A 96 -6.96 -0.19 -7.97
CA THR A 96 -5.51 -0.43 -7.92
C THR A 96 -5.13 -1.24 -6.70
N THR A 97 -4.27 -2.25 -6.87
CA THR A 97 -3.74 -3.11 -5.81
C THR A 97 -2.33 -2.74 -5.36
N SER A 98 -1.71 -1.73 -6.02
CA SER A 98 -0.32 -1.34 -5.74
C SER A 98 -0.19 -0.35 -4.58
N ARG A 99 -1.24 0.40 -4.27
CA ARG A 99 -1.27 1.41 -3.21
C ARG A 99 -2.71 1.71 -2.79
N TRP A 100 -2.88 2.16 -1.55
CA TRP A 100 -4.19 2.50 -0.99
C TRP A 100 -4.67 3.91 -1.38
N GLY A 101 -3.72 4.84 -1.47
CA GLY A 101 -3.94 6.21 -1.91
C GLY A 101 -2.76 6.73 -2.71
N MET A 102 -2.94 7.88 -3.32
CA MET A 102 -1.92 8.63 -4.02
C MET A 102 -2.30 10.11 -4.01
N CYS A 103 -1.39 10.95 -3.57
CA CYS A 103 -1.51 12.41 -3.61
C CYS A 103 -0.55 13.00 -4.63
N ASN A 104 -1.03 13.89 -5.47
CA ASN A 104 -0.21 14.79 -6.26
C ASN A 104 -0.20 16.16 -5.56
N SER A 105 0.84 16.47 -4.82
CA SER A 105 0.96 17.70 -4.03
C SER A 105 0.97 18.96 -4.89
N ARG A 106 1.42 18.89 -6.14
CA ARG A 106 1.45 20.03 -7.08
C ARG A 106 0.05 20.37 -7.60
N THR A 107 -0.72 19.36 -8.04
CA THR A 107 -2.08 19.54 -8.55
C THR A 107 -3.13 19.46 -7.45
N LYS A 108 -2.75 19.08 -6.23
CA LYS A 108 -3.62 18.83 -5.06
C LYS A 108 -4.70 17.77 -5.31
N GLN A 109 -4.47 16.88 -6.26
CA GLN A 109 -5.38 15.77 -6.57
C GLN A 109 -5.05 14.57 -5.69
N ILE A 110 -6.09 13.92 -5.17
CA ILE A 110 -5.96 12.67 -4.40
C ILE A 110 -6.76 11.56 -5.11
N CYS A 111 -6.13 10.39 -5.23
CA CYS A 111 -6.76 9.20 -5.79
C CYS A 111 -6.75 8.09 -4.74
N PHE A 112 -7.91 7.52 -4.43
CA PHE A 112 -8.07 6.41 -3.50
C PHE A 112 -8.31 5.08 -4.24
N SER A 113 -7.79 4.00 -3.69
CA SER A 113 -8.07 2.65 -4.18
C SER A 113 -9.47 2.20 -3.74
N LEU A 114 -10.27 1.67 -4.67
CA LEU A 114 -11.57 1.07 -4.36
C LEU A 114 -11.46 -0.09 -3.36
N TYR A 115 -10.31 -0.76 -3.31
CA TYR A 115 -10.06 -1.85 -2.36
C TYR A 115 -9.93 -1.38 -0.91
N LEU A 116 -9.94 -0.07 -0.63
CA LEU A 116 -10.12 0.46 0.72
C LEU A 116 -11.41 -0.05 1.38
N LEU A 117 -12.45 -0.38 0.58
CA LEU A 117 -13.69 -0.99 1.07
C LEU A 117 -13.49 -2.35 1.76
N LEU A 118 -12.36 -2.99 1.57
CA LEU A 118 -11.99 -4.24 2.25
C LEU A 118 -11.35 -4.02 3.62
N LEU A 119 -11.04 -2.77 3.97
CA LEU A 119 -10.41 -2.39 5.22
C LEU A 119 -11.45 -1.92 6.25
N PRO A 120 -11.16 -2.02 7.55
CA PRO A 120 -11.92 -1.36 8.61
C PRO A 120 -11.97 0.16 8.40
N ASP A 121 -13.05 0.80 8.83
CA ASP A 121 -13.27 2.24 8.59
C ASP A 121 -12.14 3.12 9.16
N TRP A 122 -11.61 2.80 10.34
CA TRP A 122 -10.47 3.52 10.92
C TRP A 122 -9.16 3.38 10.10
N CYS A 123 -9.00 2.29 9.33
CA CYS A 123 -7.89 2.15 8.39
C CYS A 123 -8.13 3.01 7.12
N ILE A 124 -9.40 3.19 6.70
CA ILE A 124 -9.76 4.12 5.62
C ILE A 124 -9.42 5.55 6.08
N GLU A 125 -9.81 5.92 7.30
CA GLU A 125 -9.49 7.22 7.89
C GLU A 125 -7.98 7.48 7.92
N HIS A 126 -7.18 6.50 8.35
CA HIS A 126 -5.73 6.57 8.29
C HIS A 126 -5.22 6.93 6.88
N VAL A 127 -5.71 6.26 5.84
CA VAL A 127 -5.29 6.54 4.47
C VAL A 127 -5.72 7.93 4.02
N VAL A 128 -6.93 8.39 4.40
CA VAL A 128 -7.39 9.74 4.10
C VAL A 128 -6.47 10.79 4.73
N VAL A 129 -6.15 10.66 6.02
CA VAL A 129 -5.24 11.59 6.71
C VAL A 129 -3.83 11.53 6.12
N HIS A 130 -3.36 10.35 5.74
CA HIS A 130 -2.06 10.15 5.08
C HIS A 130 -1.96 10.93 3.75
N GLU A 131 -2.97 10.83 2.89
CA GLU A 131 -2.97 11.54 1.62
C GLU A 131 -3.16 13.05 1.80
N LEU A 132 -3.92 13.49 2.81
CA LEU A 132 -4.02 14.91 3.16
C LEU A 132 -2.69 15.45 3.69
N ALA A 133 -1.93 14.67 4.46
CA ALA A 133 -0.61 15.05 4.94
C ALA A 133 0.38 15.29 3.78
N HIS A 134 0.26 14.52 2.70
CA HIS A 134 1.06 14.72 1.49
C HIS A 134 0.80 16.03 0.74
N LEU A 135 -0.31 16.71 0.99
CA LEU A 135 -0.55 18.06 0.46
C LEU A 135 0.34 19.11 1.11
N LYS A 136 0.90 18.84 2.32
CA LYS A 136 1.87 19.70 3.03
C LYS A 136 3.29 19.18 2.92
N GLU A 137 3.47 17.88 3.10
CA GLU A 137 4.78 17.24 3.16
C GLU A 137 4.85 16.09 2.15
N ALA A 138 5.52 16.31 1.03
CA ALA A 138 5.59 15.34 -0.07
C ALA A 138 6.30 14.03 0.32
N ASN A 139 7.24 14.08 1.27
CA ASN A 139 8.05 12.96 1.70
C ASN A 139 7.70 12.53 3.13
N HIS A 140 7.87 11.22 3.43
CA HIS A 140 7.67 10.65 4.76
C HIS A 140 8.81 11.01 5.73
N GLY A 141 9.09 12.32 5.90
CA GLY A 141 10.06 12.85 6.83
C GLY A 141 9.47 13.12 8.22
N PRO A 142 10.27 13.68 9.16
CA PRO A 142 9.81 14.00 10.51
C PRO A 142 8.57 14.91 10.55
N ARG A 143 8.46 15.89 9.64
CA ARG A 143 7.30 16.78 9.55
C ARG A 143 6.03 16.05 9.13
N PHE A 144 6.14 15.10 8.18
CA PHE A 144 5.04 14.24 7.78
C PHE A 144 4.51 13.43 8.96
N TYR A 145 5.41 12.77 9.70
CA TYR A 145 5.00 11.97 10.85
C TYR A 145 4.46 12.81 12.00
N ALA A 146 4.94 14.04 12.19
CA ALA A 146 4.35 14.96 13.14
C ALA A 146 2.90 15.33 12.79
N LEU A 147 2.58 15.52 11.50
CA LEU A 147 1.19 15.69 11.04
C LEU A 147 0.34 14.45 11.32
N MET A 148 0.89 13.25 11.06
CA MET A 148 0.17 12.01 11.36
C MET A 148 -0.08 11.85 12.87
N ASP A 149 0.91 12.10 13.72
CA ASP A 149 0.77 12.02 15.17
C ASP A 149 -0.27 13.03 15.71
N GLN A 150 -0.34 14.22 15.09
CA GLN A 150 -1.30 15.26 15.47
C GLN A 150 -2.73 14.95 15.04
N HIS A 151 -2.93 14.44 13.82
CA HIS A 151 -4.26 14.33 13.21
C HIS A 151 -4.84 12.92 13.23
N PHE A 152 -4.00 11.90 13.37
CA PHE A 152 -4.40 10.50 13.51
C PHE A 152 -3.36 9.70 14.33
N PRO A 153 -3.31 9.83 15.66
CA PRO A 153 -2.28 9.22 16.51
C PRO A 153 -2.16 7.69 16.39
N MET A 154 -3.23 7.01 15.98
CA MET A 154 -3.27 5.56 15.80
C MET A 154 -2.71 5.10 14.42
N TRP A 155 -2.04 5.97 13.68
CA TRP A 155 -1.56 5.65 12.33
C TRP A 155 -0.61 4.44 12.27
N LYS A 156 0.18 4.20 13.33
CA LYS A 156 1.11 3.06 13.40
C LYS A 156 0.35 1.74 13.46
N GLU A 157 -0.69 1.67 14.26
CA GLU A 157 -1.58 0.52 14.40
C GLU A 157 -2.37 0.29 13.11
N ALA A 158 -2.92 1.35 12.51
CA ALA A 158 -3.65 1.25 11.26
C ALA A 158 -2.75 0.73 10.12
N ARG A 159 -1.54 1.26 10.01
CA ARG A 159 -0.54 0.78 9.06
C ARG A 159 -0.21 -0.71 9.27
N LYS A 160 0.01 -1.13 10.52
CA LYS A 160 0.29 -2.53 10.87
C LYS A 160 -0.88 -3.45 10.54
N THR A 161 -2.12 -3.01 10.85
CA THR A 161 -3.35 -3.76 10.55
C THR A 161 -3.55 -3.89 9.05
N THR A 162 -3.43 -2.81 8.30
CA THR A 162 -3.53 -2.81 6.83
C THR A 162 -2.49 -3.74 6.20
N ALA A 163 -1.24 -3.71 6.68
CA ALA A 163 -0.19 -4.60 6.19
C ALA A 163 -0.52 -6.08 6.44
N LYS A 164 -1.06 -6.41 7.60
CA LYS A 164 -1.44 -7.80 7.96
C LYS A 164 -2.64 -8.33 7.17
N MET A 165 -3.52 -7.46 6.70
CA MET A 165 -4.72 -7.89 5.96
C MET A 165 -4.44 -8.24 4.50
N VAL A 166 -3.33 -7.75 3.95
CA VAL A 166 -2.97 -7.88 2.53
C VAL A 166 -1.90 -8.96 2.30
N ILE A 167 -1.28 -9.42 3.38
CA ILE A 167 -0.18 -10.41 3.31
C ILE A 167 -0.72 -11.80 3.56
#